data_cde312b6564363d5bd38d00e16f5e4f5
#
_entry.id   cde312b6564363d5bd38d00e16f5e4f5
#
_cell.length_a   1.000
_cell.length_b   1.000
_cell.length_c   1.000
_cell.angle_alpha   90.00
_cell.angle_beta   90.00
_cell.angle_gamma   90.00
#
_symmetry.space_group_name_H-M   'P 1'
#
loop_
_entity.id
_entity.type
_entity.pdbx_description
1 polymer ?
#
loop_
_entity_poly.entity_id
_entity_poly.type
_entity_poly.pdbx_seq_one_letter_code
_entity_poly.pdbx_strand_id
1 'polypeptide(L)'
;MANYDSNDLDFTWDGDYIVGEDGDLGDTKDDYLRSFVTEIRTIVRSEFSDWEKYPLLGCNLSDFCGEPNSRQTAANMQERIISQIVSIGIVKRGDITVRIIPTGPNEVLVMLKISTAATELNSLTPGEPLVISYSYNSLEDSIFFLPIDQLEREAR
;
A
#
# COMPACT_ATOMS: atom_id res chain seq x y z
N MET A 1 -2.65 18.56 -13.25
CA MET A 1 -3.15 17.72 -12.14
C MET A 1 -4.02 16.66 -12.76
N ALA A 2 -3.67 15.41 -12.59
CA ALA A 2 -4.61 14.35 -12.90
C ALA A 2 -5.83 14.53 -11.99
N ASN A 3 -7.00 14.76 -12.57
CA ASN A 3 -8.24 14.65 -11.84
C ASN A 3 -8.35 13.18 -11.44
N TYR A 4 -8.01 12.88 -10.22
CA TYR A 4 -8.15 11.54 -9.67
C TYR A 4 -9.63 11.33 -9.34
N ASP A 5 -10.39 11.08 -10.37
CA ASP A 5 -11.77 10.61 -10.26
C ASP A 5 -11.70 9.09 -10.03
N SER A 6 -11.02 8.71 -8.94
CA SER A 6 -10.84 7.31 -8.57
C SER A 6 -12.05 6.84 -7.80
N ASN A 7 -13.04 6.44 -8.53
CA ASN A 7 -14.14 5.67 -8.00
C ASN A 7 -13.76 4.19 -8.15
N ASP A 8 -13.29 3.57 -7.08
CA ASP A 8 -12.88 2.18 -7.07
C ASP A 8 -13.67 1.41 -6.01
N LEU A 9 -13.70 0.09 -6.11
CA LEU A 9 -14.32 -0.76 -5.12
C LEU A 9 -13.55 -0.67 -3.80
N ASP A 10 -14.30 -0.64 -2.71
CA ASP A 10 -13.74 -0.62 -1.37
C ASP A 10 -13.54 -2.04 -0.83
N PHE A 11 -12.45 -2.23 -0.09
CA PHE A 11 -12.05 -3.52 0.44
C PHE A 11 -11.77 -3.44 1.94
N THR A 12 -12.10 -4.50 2.65
CA THR A 12 -11.69 -4.71 4.04
C THR A 12 -10.18 -4.87 4.16
N TRP A 13 -9.67 -4.89 5.39
CA TRP A 13 -8.25 -5.06 5.69
C TRP A 13 -7.67 -6.38 5.17
N ASP A 14 -8.48 -7.43 5.13
CA ASP A 14 -8.16 -8.78 4.66
C ASP A 14 -8.44 -8.98 3.16
N GLY A 15 -8.98 -7.96 2.50
CA GLY A 15 -9.15 -7.95 1.05
C GLY A 15 -10.52 -8.41 0.56
N ASP A 16 -11.49 -8.57 1.44
CA ASP A 16 -12.87 -8.85 1.07
C ASP A 16 -13.60 -7.57 0.62
N TYR A 17 -14.63 -7.73 -0.19
CA TYR A 17 -15.48 -6.62 -0.60
C TYR A 17 -16.30 -6.08 0.57
N ILE A 18 -16.41 -4.77 0.63
CA ILE A 18 -17.34 -4.11 1.55
C ILE A 18 -18.70 -4.00 0.87
N VAL A 19 -19.76 -4.42 1.57
CA VAL A 19 -21.14 -4.28 1.12
C VAL A 19 -21.80 -3.17 1.94
N GLY A 20 -22.37 -2.18 1.24
CA GLY A 20 -23.08 -1.07 1.85
C GLY A 20 -24.44 -1.51 2.47
N GLU A 21 -25.05 -0.60 3.24
CA GLU A 21 -26.37 -0.85 3.83
C GLU A 21 -27.49 -1.05 2.81
N ASP A 22 -27.30 -0.53 1.60
CA ASP A 22 -28.19 -0.71 0.44
C ASP A 22 -28.04 -2.06 -0.25
N GLY A 23 -27.05 -2.88 0.15
CA GLY A 23 -26.73 -4.18 -0.42
C GLY A 23 -25.86 -4.11 -1.68
N ASP A 24 -25.41 -2.92 -2.06
CA ASP A 24 -24.48 -2.75 -3.18
C ASP A 24 -23.02 -2.80 -2.70
N LEU A 25 -22.08 -3.00 -3.62
CA LEU A 25 -20.64 -2.98 -3.29
C LEU A 25 -20.23 -1.58 -2.89
N GLY A 26 -19.50 -1.48 -1.78
CA GLY A 26 -18.90 -0.23 -1.33
C GLY A 26 -17.89 0.31 -2.34
N ASP A 27 -17.82 1.62 -2.47
CA ASP A 27 -16.86 2.31 -3.30
C ASP A 27 -16.07 3.37 -2.51
N THR A 28 -14.98 3.83 -3.08
CA THR A 28 -14.11 4.85 -2.50
C THR A 28 -14.48 6.26 -2.93
N LYS A 29 -15.67 6.43 -3.53
CA LYS A 29 -16.16 7.72 -4.00
C LYS A 29 -16.20 8.72 -2.85
N ASP A 30 -15.69 9.90 -3.10
CA ASP A 30 -15.60 11.00 -2.13
C ASP A 30 -14.68 10.74 -0.91
N ASP A 31 -13.98 9.60 -0.86
CA ASP A 31 -12.98 9.28 0.16
C ASP A 31 -11.60 9.10 -0.47
N TYR A 32 -10.89 10.22 -0.65
CA TYR A 32 -9.58 10.23 -1.28
C TYR A 32 -8.53 9.44 -0.48
N LEU A 33 -8.56 9.51 0.85
CA LEU A 33 -7.60 8.77 1.69
C LEU A 33 -7.80 7.26 1.52
N ARG A 34 -9.03 6.80 1.53
CA ARG A 34 -9.35 5.38 1.37
C ARG A 34 -8.98 4.88 -0.02
N SER A 35 -9.30 5.64 -1.06
CA SER A 35 -8.88 5.36 -2.44
C SER A 35 -7.36 5.25 -2.57
N PHE A 36 -6.63 6.21 -2.02
CA PHE A 36 -5.18 6.23 -2.03
C PHE A 36 -4.57 5.01 -1.34
N VAL A 37 -5.06 4.66 -0.15
CA VAL A 37 -4.59 3.49 0.60
C VAL A 37 -4.90 2.20 -0.16
N THR A 38 -6.08 2.08 -0.76
CA THR A 38 -6.48 0.92 -1.56
C THR A 38 -5.55 0.73 -2.75
N GLU A 39 -5.19 1.80 -3.44
CA GLU A 39 -4.25 1.76 -4.56
C GLU A 39 -2.84 1.30 -4.11
N ILE A 40 -2.31 1.86 -3.02
CA ILE A 40 -1.02 1.42 -2.46
C ILE A 40 -1.04 -0.08 -2.11
N ARG A 41 -2.10 -0.54 -1.47
CA ARG A 41 -2.26 -1.97 -1.12
C ARG A 41 -2.31 -2.86 -2.36
N THR A 42 -3.04 -2.44 -3.36
CA THR A 42 -3.15 -3.17 -4.63
C THR A 42 -1.77 -3.34 -5.27
N ILE A 43 -0.96 -2.28 -5.33
CA ILE A 43 0.39 -2.32 -5.89
C ILE A 43 1.32 -3.21 -5.07
N VAL A 44 1.25 -3.12 -3.75
CA VAL A 44 2.08 -3.96 -2.88
C VAL A 44 1.76 -5.45 -3.05
N ARG A 45 0.49 -5.79 -3.22
CA ARG A 45 0.05 -7.18 -3.43
C ARG A 45 0.27 -7.70 -4.85
N SER A 46 0.36 -6.81 -5.84
CA SER A 46 0.44 -7.21 -7.24
C SER A 46 1.79 -7.80 -7.59
N GLU A 47 1.75 -8.82 -8.41
CA GLU A 47 2.90 -9.43 -9.07
C GLU A 47 3.00 -8.93 -10.51
N PHE A 48 4.18 -9.06 -11.11
CA PHE A 48 4.37 -8.72 -12.52
C PHE A 48 3.42 -9.56 -13.39
N SER A 49 2.83 -8.92 -14.39
CA SER A 49 1.84 -9.49 -15.31
C SER A 49 0.44 -9.73 -14.73
N ASP A 50 0.15 -9.37 -13.50
CA ASP A 50 -1.22 -9.40 -12.96
C ASP A 50 -2.13 -8.42 -13.72
N TRP A 51 -1.55 -7.34 -14.21
CA TRP A 51 -2.26 -6.31 -14.97
C TRP A 51 -1.89 -6.36 -16.46
N GLU A 52 -2.82 -6.80 -17.30
CA GLU A 52 -2.58 -6.96 -18.74
C GLU A 52 -2.05 -5.67 -19.41
N LYS A 53 -2.60 -4.51 -19.02
CA LYS A 53 -2.19 -3.21 -19.58
C LYS A 53 -0.91 -2.66 -18.94
N TYR A 54 -0.55 -3.13 -17.78
CA TYR A 54 0.60 -2.67 -17.00
C TYR A 54 1.41 -3.85 -16.47
N PRO A 55 2.05 -4.64 -17.35
CA PRO A 55 2.67 -5.91 -16.97
C PRO A 55 3.86 -5.79 -16.01
N LEU A 56 4.42 -4.59 -15.84
CA LEU A 56 5.52 -4.32 -14.90
C LEU A 56 5.04 -3.62 -13.63
N LEU A 57 3.74 -3.49 -13.44
CA LEU A 57 3.18 -2.90 -12.23
C LEU A 57 3.07 -3.97 -11.14
N GLY A 58 3.57 -3.64 -9.95
CA GLY A 58 3.52 -4.49 -8.78
C GLY A 58 4.86 -4.59 -8.07
N CYS A 59 4.83 -4.86 -6.77
CA CYS A 59 6.05 -5.00 -5.97
C CYS A 59 6.74 -6.36 -6.18
N ASN A 60 6.03 -7.33 -6.73
CA ASN A 60 6.57 -8.68 -7.03
C ASN A 60 7.34 -9.27 -5.85
N LEU A 61 6.71 -9.25 -4.66
CA LEU A 61 7.35 -9.65 -3.40
C LEU A 61 7.72 -11.12 -3.38
N SER A 62 7.10 -11.94 -4.22
CA SER A 62 7.45 -13.35 -4.40
C SER A 62 8.92 -13.58 -4.82
N ASP A 63 9.55 -12.60 -5.47
CA ASP A 63 10.99 -12.66 -5.81
C ASP A 63 11.89 -12.77 -4.56
N PHE A 64 11.39 -12.33 -3.39
CA PHE A 64 12.13 -12.38 -2.14
C PHE A 64 11.87 -13.67 -1.33
N CYS A 65 11.00 -14.55 -1.83
CA CYS A 65 10.77 -15.87 -1.23
C CYS A 65 12.04 -16.70 -1.29
N GLY A 66 12.45 -17.25 -0.15
CA GLY A 66 13.69 -18.02 -0.05
C GLY A 66 14.98 -17.20 0.06
N GLU A 67 14.89 -15.89 -0.05
CA GLU A 67 16.04 -15.00 0.19
C GLU A 67 16.33 -14.94 1.71
N PRO A 68 17.62 -14.88 2.11
CA PRO A 68 17.96 -14.71 3.52
C PRO A 68 17.48 -13.36 4.02
N ASN A 69 17.03 -13.29 5.26
CA ASN A 69 16.62 -12.04 5.91
C ASN A 69 17.85 -11.18 6.26
N SER A 70 18.49 -10.66 5.23
CA SER A 70 19.71 -9.86 5.30
C SER A 70 19.43 -8.38 5.09
N ARG A 71 20.39 -7.54 5.47
CA ARG A 71 20.33 -6.09 5.19
C ARG A 71 20.23 -5.81 3.69
N GLN A 72 20.90 -6.60 2.86
CA GLN A 72 20.85 -6.43 1.42
C GLN A 72 19.48 -6.77 0.85
N THR A 73 18.88 -7.87 1.29
CA THR A 73 17.51 -8.25 0.90
C THR A 73 16.51 -7.17 1.32
N ALA A 74 16.63 -6.65 2.53
CA ALA A 74 15.80 -5.55 3.01
C ALA A 74 15.96 -4.27 2.15
N ALA A 75 17.19 -3.92 1.78
CA ALA A 75 17.45 -2.75 0.92
C ALA A 75 16.87 -2.95 -0.49
N ASN A 76 16.98 -4.14 -1.06
CA ASN A 76 16.42 -4.46 -2.38
C ASN A 76 14.87 -4.41 -2.36
N MET A 77 14.26 -4.96 -1.32
CA MET A 77 12.80 -4.91 -1.13
C MET A 77 12.32 -3.47 -0.95
N GLN A 78 13.00 -2.69 -0.13
CA GLN A 78 12.72 -1.26 0.08
C GLN A 78 12.75 -0.47 -1.23
N GLU A 79 13.80 -0.63 -2.02
CA GLU A 79 13.94 0.05 -3.31
C GLU A 79 12.85 -0.39 -4.31
N ARG A 80 12.50 -1.65 -4.33
CA ARG A 80 11.42 -2.19 -5.17
C ARG A 80 10.08 -1.53 -4.82
N ILE A 81 9.72 -1.49 -3.55
CA ILE A 81 8.48 -0.89 -3.08
C ILE A 81 8.42 0.59 -3.42
N ILE A 82 9.49 1.35 -3.13
CA ILE A 82 9.56 2.79 -3.44
C ILE A 82 9.41 3.02 -4.94
N SER A 83 10.16 2.30 -5.77
CA SER A 83 10.13 2.46 -7.22
C SER A 83 8.75 2.19 -7.81
N GLN A 84 8.07 1.17 -7.34
CA GLN A 84 6.74 0.82 -7.83
C GLN A 84 5.68 1.86 -7.42
N ILE A 85 5.69 2.32 -6.18
CA ILE A 85 4.76 3.35 -5.71
C ILE A 85 5.00 4.68 -6.42
N VAL A 86 6.25 5.08 -6.61
CA VAL A 86 6.60 6.31 -7.34
C VAL A 86 6.21 6.21 -8.81
N SER A 87 6.28 5.03 -9.42
CA SER A 87 5.96 4.83 -10.85
C SER A 87 4.52 5.15 -11.21
N ILE A 88 3.58 5.04 -10.27
CA ILE A 88 2.17 5.41 -10.50
C ILE A 88 1.93 6.93 -10.52
N GLY A 89 2.89 7.73 -10.08
CA GLY A 89 2.87 9.18 -10.20
C GLY A 89 2.10 9.95 -9.13
N ILE A 90 1.56 9.27 -8.12
CA ILE A 90 0.82 9.92 -7.02
C ILE A 90 1.72 10.34 -5.85
N VAL A 91 2.89 9.74 -5.74
CA VAL A 91 3.88 10.04 -4.70
C VAL A 91 5.24 10.28 -5.33
N LYS A 92 5.93 11.32 -4.90
CA LYS A 92 7.32 11.56 -5.29
C LYS A 92 8.28 10.76 -4.40
N ARG A 93 9.44 10.40 -4.95
CA ARG A 93 10.46 9.63 -4.21
C ARG A 93 10.89 10.32 -2.90
N GLY A 94 10.96 11.63 -2.86
CA GLY A 94 11.31 12.38 -1.65
C GLY A 94 10.25 12.38 -0.55
N ASP A 95 9.00 12.04 -0.89
CA ASP A 95 7.86 12.08 0.01
C ASP A 95 7.50 10.71 0.61
N ILE A 96 8.19 9.66 0.20
CA ILE A 96 8.00 8.31 0.72
C ILE A 96 9.25 7.78 1.40
N THR A 97 9.07 7.18 2.56
CA THR A 97 10.09 6.44 3.29
C THR A 97 9.58 5.05 3.59
N VAL A 98 10.37 4.04 3.28
CA VAL A 98 10.05 2.64 3.59
C VAL A 98 11.06 2.12 4.61
N ARG A 99 10.57 1.48 5.65
CA ARG A 99 11.40 0.76 6.62
C ARG A 99 11.00 -0.70 6.65
N ILE A 100 12.00 -1.56 6.65
CA ILE A 100 11.81 -3.01 6.73
C ILE A 100 12.46 -3.49 8.01
N ILE A 101 11.67 -4.08 8.88
CA ILE A 101 12.06 -4.53 10.21
C ILE A 101 11.88 -6.05 10.25
N PRO A 102 12.95 -6.84 10.39
CA PRO A 102 12.81 -8.28 10.57
C PRO A 102 12.10 -8.58 11.89
N THR A 103 11.03 -9.35 11.84
CA THR A 103 10.25 -9.81 12.99
C THR A 103 10.42 -11.29 13.27
N GLY A 104 10.95 -12.04 12.29
CA GLY A 104 11.24 -13.46 12.39
C GLY A 104 12.18 -13.92 11.30
N PRO A 105 12.50 -15.23 11.23
CA PRO A 105 13.40 -15.78 10.21
C PRO A 105 12.89 -15.57 8.78
N ASN A 106 11.58 -15.66 8.60
CA ASN A 106 10.90 -15.56 7.30
C ASN A 106 9.86 -14.44 7.28
N GLU A 107 9.88 -13.56 8.25
CA GLU A 107 8.87 -12.51 8.41
C GLU A 107 9.52 -11.15 8.60
N VAL A 108 8.97 -10.17 7.91
CA VAL A 108 9.35 -8.75 8.03
C VAL A 108 8.12 -7.88 8.22
N LEU A 109 8.26 -6.86 9.04
CA LEU A 109 7.31 -5.76 9.11
C LEU A 109 7.79 -4.66 8.16
N VAL A 110 6.92 -4.25 7.26
CA VAL A 110 7.16 -3.15 6.32
C VAL A 110 6.32 -1.95 6.75
N MET A 111 6.97 -0.81 6.90
CA MET A 111 6.33 0.45 7.24
C MET A 111 6.57 1.46 6.12
N LEU A 112 5.49 1.89 5.48
CA LEU A 112 5.52 3.00 4.52
C LEU A 112 5.07 4.26 5.22
N LYS A 113 5.92 5.29 5.18
CA LYS A 113 5.59 6.61 5.67
C LYS A 113 5.57 7.58 4.50
N ILE A 114 4.42 8.16 4.23
CA ILE A 114 4.19 9.07 3.11
C ILE A 114 3.90 10.47 3.66
N SER A 115 4.67 11.45 3.18
CA SER A 115 4.43 12.86 3.51
C SER A 115 3.15 13.34 2.84
N THR A 116 2.23 13.86 3.62
CA THR A 116 0.97 14.40 3.11
C THR A 116 1.09 15.84 2.59
N ALA A 117 2.18 16.53 2.94
CA ALA A 117 2.36 17.94 2.60
C ALA A 117 2.44 18.24 1.09
N ALA A 118 2.87 17.27 0.29
CA ALA A 118 3.04 17.39 -1.16
C ALA A 118 1.94 16.71 -1.97
N THR A 119 0.91 16.17 -1.30
CA THR A 119 -0.20 15.44 -1.92
C THR A 119 -1.54 16.10 -1.59
N GLU A 120 -2.57 15.72 -2.29
CA GLU A 120 -3.95 16.15 -1.98
C GLU A 120 -4.41 15.67 -0.59
N LEU A 121 -3.73 14.70 0.01
CA LEU A 121 -3.95 14.24 1.37
C LEU A 121 -3.72 15.33 2.43
N ASN A 122 -2.94 16.36 2.13
CA ASN A 122 -2.68 17.46 3.05
C ASN A 122 -3.97 18.17 3.51
N SER A 123 -5.00 18.17 2.69
CA SER A 123 -6.31 18.73 3.06
C SER A 123 -7.06 17.87 4.07
N LEU A 124 -6.80 16.56 4.10
CA LEU A 124 -7.47 15.59 4.97
C LEU A 124 -6.74 15.41 6.30
N THR A 125 -5.41 15.37 6.26
CA THR A 125 -4.55 15.15 7.44
C THR A 125 -3.41 16.17 7.47
N PRO A 126 -3.69 17.46 7.74
CA PRO A 126 -2.66 18.49 7.67
C PRO A 126 -1.51 18.23 8.65
N GLY A 127 -0.29 18.12 8.12
CA GLY A 127 0.95 17.99 8.91
C GLY A 127 1.22 16.61 9.50
N GLU A 128 0.30 15.65 9.37
CA GLU A 128 0.53 14.27 9.81
C GLU A 128 0.90 13.39 8.60
N PRO A 129 1.98 12.58 8.69
CA PRO A 129 2.30 11.63 7.64
C PRO A 129 1.31 10.47 7.65
N LEU A 130 0.97 9.97 6.47
CA LEU A 130 0.24 8.70 6.35
C LEU A 130 1.22 7.55 6.60
N VAL A 131 0.87 6.63 7.49
CA VAL A 131 1.65 5.43 7.78
C VAL A 131 0.84 4.20 7.42
N ILE A 132 1.35 3.42 6.48
CA ILE A 132 0.80 2.12 6.09
C ILE A 132 1.78 1.04 6.53
N SER A 133 1.31 0.08 7.30
CA SER A 133 2.14 -1.01 7.80
C SER A 133 1.56 -2.36 7.38
N TYR A 134 2.43 -3.29 7.03
CA TYR A 134 2.04 -4.67 6.77
C TYR A 134 3.15 -5.64 7.15
N SER A 135 2.78 -6.87 7.52
CA SER A 135 3.73 -7.97 7.64
C SER A 135 3.78 -8.76 6.33
N TYR A 136 4.96 -9.22 5.97
CA TYR A 136 5.20 -10.09 4.85
C TYR A 136 5.92 -11.35 5.32
N ASN A 137 5.34 -12.51 5.03
CA ASN A 137 5.93 -13.81 5.30
C ASN A 137 6.47 -14.40 3.99
N SER A 138 7.80 -14.48 3.87
CA SER A 138 8.47 -14.96 2.68
C SER A 138 8.37 -16.47 2.47
N LEU A 139 7.99 -17.23 3.50
CA LEU A 139 7.80 -18.67 3.38
C LEU A 139 6.44 -19.02 2.76
N GLU A 140 5.42 -18.25 3.13
CA GLU A 140 4.04 -18.47 2.70
C GLU A 140 3.62 -17.53 1.56
N ASP A 141 4.48 -16.57 1.20
CA ASP A 141 4.18 -15.48 0.27
C ASP A 141 2.87 -14.76 0.64
N SER A 142 2.72 -14.47 1.91
CA SER A 142 1.51 -13.87 2.46
C SER A 142 1.76 -12.46 2.97
N ILE A 143 0.78 -11.58 2.73
CA ILE A 143 0.79 -10.19 3.15
C ILE A 143 -0.40 -9.95 4.07
N PHE A 144 -0.14 -9.38 5.24
CA PHE A 144 -1.16 -8.98 6.18
C PHE A 144 -1.03 -7.49 6.50
N PHE A 145 -2.01 -6.70 6.06
CA PHE A 145 -2.04 -5.26 6.36
C PHE A 145 -2.54 -4.99 7.78
N LEU A 146 -1.85 -4.10 8.48
CA LEU A 146 -2.30 -3.62 9.77
C LEU A 146 -3.34 -2.50 9.58
N PRO A 147 -4.29 -2.34 10.52
CA PRO A 147 -5.26 -1.25 10.50
C PRO A 147 -4.57 0.12 10.47
N ILE A 148 -5.18 1.08 9.79
CA ILE A 148 -4.72 2.46 9.73
C ILE A 148 -5.64 3.31 10.60
N ASP A 149 -5.12 3.85 11.68
CA ASP A 149 -5.89 4.64 12.66
C ASP A 149 -6.63 5.83 12.02
N GLN A 150 -6.06 6.42 10.96
CA GLN A 150 -6.70 7.51 10.25
C GLN A 150 -8.01 7.11 9.57
N LEU A 151 -8.10 5.87 9.06
CA LEU A 151 -9.34 5.37 8.44
C LEU A 151 -10.37 4.91 9.46
N GLU A 152 -9.91 4.46 10.63
CA GLU A 152 -10.81 4.05 11.71
C GLU A 152 -11.49 5.25 12.40
N ARG A 153 -10.83 6.40 12.44
CA ARG A 153 -11.40 7.61 13.02
C ARG A 153 -12.58 8.17 12.24
N GLU A 154 -12.59 8.00 10.93
CA GLU A 154 -13.68 8.45 10.06
C GLU A 154 -14.88 7.50 10.03
N ALA A 155 -14.67 6.22 10.36
CA ALA A 155 -15.73 5.20 10.41
C ALA A 155 -16.57 5.25 11.72
N ARG A 156 -16.25 6.17 12.62
CA ARG A 156 -16.99 6.43 13.87
C ARG A 156 -17.78 7.72 13.79
#